data_3af2ea2193c5c58409da82f8b80c647a
#
_entry.id   3af2ea2193c5c58409da82f8b80c647a
#
_cell.length_a   1.000
_cell.length_b   1.000
_cell.length_c   1.000
_cell.angle_alpha   90.00
_cell.angle_beta   90.00
_cell.angle_gamma   90.00
#
_symmetry.space_group_name_H-M   'P 1'
#
loop_
_entity.id
_entity.type
_entity.pdbx_description
1 polymer ?
#
loop_
_entity_poly.entity_id
_entity_poly.type
_entity_poly.pdbx_seq_one_letter_code
_entity_poly.pdbx_strand_id
1 'polypeptide(L)'
;MGRLMAAEESIERAWFALCDVDQLDDRAIYHTELLGRELVVWRAGDGTFNVWENRCPHRGVRLSLGHHRGEALQCQYHGWQFSSGSGACRFVPAHPDAAAPAVAVKTWPVEVHYGFLWTCLAAVGEVPPFAPIEELEDDASLAASEDADARSQARSVRLRTVAIEAPGEAVQHALAGYCFDHARFDPWQASGCVAFDVAPHAVMIEQLDDAAQRVVFVVQPARAGRTYLHGVALGPFAAAERLSVQRHHQQRLNVLRDALEQQFDQREALSSEGLPDLLPLCVPQTLSPVQPVMLQRSVSKPVGAPGLAGEKRSPVDPDAADGAFDLYLSRSRRTLKVAAGVTVLQTLRNHGIDVPSSCEQGVCGTCRTRVIEGTPLHRDDFLTP
;
A
#
# COMPACT_ATOMS: atom_id res chain seq x y z
N MET A 1 -30.12 9.73 -4.77
CA MET A 1 -29.79 8.40 -5.29
C MET A 1 -29.05 8.45 -6.65
N GLY A 2 -29.54 9.12 -7.69
CA GLY A 2 -28.87 9.13 -8.99
C GLY A 2 -27.47 9.77 -9.04
N ARG A 3 -27.15 10.74 -8.18
CA ARG A 3 -25.85 11.42 -8.16
C ARG A 3 -24.74 10.58 -7.50
N LEU A 4 -25.09 9.74 -6.54
CA LEU A 4 -24.16 8.78 -5.91
C LEU A 4 -23.81 7.64 -6.87
N MET A 5 -24.80 7.09 -7.57
CA MET A 5 -24.61 6.02 -8.55
C MET A 5 -23.69 6.47 -9.71
N ALA A 6 -23.89 7.70 -10.22
CA ALA A 6 -23.04 8.25 -11.29
C ALA A 6 -21.59 8.50 -10.84
N ALA A 7 -21.35 8.80 -9.57
CA ALA A 7 -20.00 8.98 -9.01
C ALA A 7 -19.31 7.62 -8.81
N GLU A 8 -20.03 6.59 -8.37
CA GLU A 8 -19.50 5.23 -8.22
C GLU A 8 -19.14 4.62 -9.59
N GLU A 9 -20.00 4.77 -10.61
CA GLU A 9 -19.71 4.35 -11.99
C GLU A 9 -18.50 5.09 -12.57
N SER A 10 -18.31 6.36 -12.22
CA SER A 10 -17.15 7.16 -12.66
C SER A 10 -15.84 6.66 -12.07
N ILE A 11 -15.81 6.31 -10.77
CA ILE A 11 -14.59 5.85 -10.10
C ILE A 11 -14.19 4.43 -10.55
N GLU A 12 -15.14 3.53 -10.82
CA GLU A 12 -14.84 2.18 -11.34
C GLU A 12 -14.18 2.23 -12.75
N ARG A 13 -14.35 3.33 -13.48
CA ARG A 13 -13.72 3.56 -14.79
C ARG A 13 -12.32 4.17 -14.69
N ALA A 14 -11.85 4.54 -13.51
CA ALA A 14 -10.50 5.02 -13.35
C ALA A 14 -9.48 3.87 -13.30
N TRP A 15 -8.26 4.14 -13.78
CA TRP A 15 -7.13 3.23 -13.67
C TRP A 15 -6.43 3.43 -12.34
N PHE A 16 -6.10 2.32 -11.67
CA PHE A 16 -5.42 2.29 -10.38
C PHE A 16 -4.19 1.41 -10.44
N ALA A 17 -3.08 1.88 -9.87
CA ALA A 17 -1.92 1.04 -9.62
C ALA A 17 -2.23 0.03 -8.51
N LEU A 18 -1.81 -1.23 -8.67
CA LEU A 18 -2.02 -2.30 -7.70
C LEU A 18 -0.75 -2.76 -6.99
N CYS A 19 0.35 -2.86 -7.72
CA CYS A 19 1.63 -3.31 -7.18
C CYS A 19 2.78 -2.97 -8.13
N ASP A 20 4.01 -2.96 -7.61
CA ASP A 20 5.23 -2.93 -8.42
C ASP A 20 5.39 -4.26 -9.16
N VAL A 21 5.62 -4.24 -10.47
CA VAL A 21 5.77 -5.45 -11.30
C VAL A 21 6.97 -6.30 -10.91
N ASP A 22 8.01 -5.69 -10.34
CA ASP A 22 9.21 -6.40 -9.89
C ASP A 22 8.96 -7.21 -8.61
N GLN A 23 7.83 -6.98 -7.92
CA GLN A 23 7.39 -7.79 -6.78
C GLN A 23 6.63 -9.06 -7.20
N LEU A 24 6.25 -9.14 -8.48
CA LEU A 24 5.57 -10.29 -9.06
C LEU A 24 6.60 -11.22 -9.72
N ASP A 25 7.28 -12.02 -8.91
CA ASP A 25 8.10 -13.10 -9.44
C ASP A 25 7.26 -14.15 -10.18
N ASP A 26 7.91 -15.08 -10.90
CA ASP A 26 7.24 -16.05 -11.78
C ASP A 26 6.30 -17.05 -11.03
N ARG A 27 6.19 -16.96 -9.72
CA ARG A 27 5.35 -17.82 -8.87
C ARG A 27 4.57 -17.08 -7.80
N ALA A 28 4.76 -15.78 -7.69
CA ALA A 28 4.04 -14.96 -6.72
C ALA A 28 2.54 -14.93 -7.04
N ILE A 29 1.73 -15.07 -6.01
CA ILE A 29 0.30 -14.81 -6.04
C ILE A 29 0.07 -13.66 -5.06
N TYR A 30 -0.18 -12.48 -5.59
CA TYR A 30 -0.33 -11.27 -4.81
C TYR A 30 -1.82 -11.00 -4.53
N HIS A 31 -2.14 -10.71 -3.28
CA HIS A 31 -3.49 -10.29 -2.86
C HIS A 31 -3.52 -8.78 -2.64
N THR A 32 -4.53 -8.12 -3.20
CA THR A 32 -4.79 -6.70 -2.96
C THR A 32 -6.30 -6.42 -2.94
N GLU A 33 -6.67 -5.22 -2.59
CA GLU A 33 -8.06 -4.75 -2.57
C GLU A 33 -8.17 -3.46 -3.37
N LEU A 34 -9.23 -3.30 -4.12
CA LEU A 34 -9.55 -2.08 -4.86
C LEU A 34 -11.05 -1.79 -4.78
N LEU A 35 -11.43 -0.60 -4.28
CA LEU A 35 -12.81 -0.15 -4.16
C LEU A 35 -13.74 -1.20 -3.49
N GLY A 36 -13.23 -1.84 -2.42
CA GLY A 36 -13.95 -2.87 -1.67
C GLY A 36 -13.98 -4.25 -2.32
N ARG A 37 -13.32 -4.45 -3.46
CA ARG A 37 -13.19 -5.76 -4.11
C ARG A 37 -11.84 -6.39 -3.79
N GLU A 38 -11.85 -7.64 -3.37
CA GLU A 38 -10.64 -8.44 -3.21
C GLU A 38 -10.14 -8.91 -4.59
N LEU A 39 -8.90 -8.59 -4.91
CA LEU A 39 -8.24 -8.95 -6.15
C LEU A 39 -7.08 -9.90 -5.91
N VAL A 40 -6.88 -10.83 -6.84
CA VAL A 40 -5.66 -11.63 -6.94
C VAL A 40 -4.91 -11.24 -8.20
N VAL A 41 -3.62 -10.94 -8.02
CA VAL A 41 -2.69 -10.57 -9.09
C VAL A 41 -1.62 -11.63 -9.19
N TRP A 42 -1.32 -12.06 -10.42
CA TRP A 42 -0.28 -13.06 -10.66
C TRP A 42 0.22 -12.98 -12.10
N ARG A 43 1.43 -13.44 -12.33
CA ARG A 43 2.06 -13.46 -13.64
C ARG A 43 2.18 -14.90 -14.13
N ALA A 44 1.65 -15.21 -15.31
CA ALA A 44 1.78 -16.51 -15.92
C ALA A 44 3.20 -16.78 -16.46
N GLY A 45 3.53 -18.03 -16.73
CA GLY A 45 4.84 -18.43 -17.23
C GLY A 45 5.20 -17.85 -18.60
N ASP A 46 4.19 -17.50 -19.42
CA ASP A 46 4.36 -16.75 -20.67
C ASP A 46 4.58 -15.25 -20.51
N GLY A 47 4.57 -14.76 -19.26
CA GLY A 47 4.73 -13.35 -18.92
C GLY A 47 3.42 -12.57 -18.82
N THR A 48 2.28 -13.18 -19.11
CA THR A 48 0.96 -12.53 -19.05
C THR A 48 0.62 -12.18 -17.60
N PHE A 49 0.31 -10.91 -17.34
CA PHE A 49 -0.22 -10.47 -16.05
C PHE A 49 -1.74 -10.71 -15.98
N ASN A 50 -2.19 -11.12 -14.80
CA ASN A 50 -3.59 -11.40 -14.54
C ASN A 50 -4.05 -10.65 -13.30
N VAL A 51 -5.19 -9.95 -13.42
CA VAL A 51 -5.93 -9.36 -12.30
C VAL A 51 -7.32 -9.97 -12.29
N TRP A 52 -7.61 -10.74 -11.26
CA TRP A 52 -8.85 -11.49 -11.14
C TRP A 52 -9.57 -11.17 -9.83
N GLU A 53 -10.87 -11.39 -9.79
CA GLU A 53 -11.60 -11.44 -8.53
C GLU A 53 -10.99 -12.55 -7.65
N ASN A 54 -10.65 -12.22 -6.41
CA ASN A 54 -9.99 -13.17 -5.49
C ASN A 54 -11.00 -14.17 -4.92
N ARG A 55 -11.77 -14.79 -5.81
CA ARG A 55 -12.85 -15.70 -5.44
C ARG A 55 -13.01 -16.85 -6.44
N CYS A 56 -12.87 -18.07 -5.95
CA CYS A 56 -13.12 -19.24 -6.76
C CYS A 56 -14.62 -19.37 -7.08
N PRO A 57 -15.02 -19.46 -8.37
CA PRO A 57 -16.43 -19.52 -8.76
C PRO A 57 -17.12 -20.80 -8.28
N HIS A 58 -16.38 -21.83 -7.86
CA HIS A 58 -16.97 -23.09 -7.36
C HIS A 58 -17.62 -22.89 -5.98
N ARG A 59 -16.85 -22.40 -4.97
CA ARG A 59 -17.32 -22.25 -3.58
C ARG A 59 -16.77 -21.03 -2.88
N GLY A 60 -16.32 -20.02 -3.59
CA GLY A 60 -15.97 -18.72 -3.04
C GLY A 60 -14.68 -18.62 -2.25
N VAL A 61 -13.84 -19.67 -2.25
CA VAL A 61 -12.54 -19.61 -1.55
C VAL A 61 -11.60 -18.67 -2.29
N ARG A 62 -10.80 -17.91 -1.53
CA ARG A 62 -9.81 -16.98 -2.08
C ARG A 62 -8.79 -17.71 -2.95
N LEU A 63 -8.62 -17.24 -4.19
CA LEU A 63 -7.66 -17.81 -5.15
C LEU A 63 -6.22 -17.44 -4.78
N SER A 64 -6.01 -16.34 -4.06
CA SER A 64 -4.70 -15.94 -3.55
C SER A 64 -4.09 -16.95 -2.56
N LEU A 65 -4.90 -17.84 -1.99
CA LEU A 65 -4.46 -18.95 -1.15
C LEU A 65 -4.14 -20.22 -1.95
N GLY A 66 -4.26 -20.15 -3.28
CA GLY A 66 -4.10 -21.27 -4.18
C GLY A 66 -2.65 -21.54 -4.58
N HIS A 67 -2.49 -22.25 -5.69
CA HIS A 67 -1.18 -22.63 -6.20
C HIS A 67 -0.98 -22.15 -7.62
N HIS A 68 0.15 -21.52 -7.87
CA HIS A 68 0.60 -21.15 -9.21
C HIS A 68 1.04 -22.41 -9.98
N ARG A 69 0.48 -22.62 -11.17
CA ARG A 69 0.73 -23.81 -12.03
C ARG A 69 1.26 -23.38 -13.41
N GLY A 70 2.10 -22.37 -13.50
CA GLY A 70 2.58 -21.83 -14.77
C GLY A 70 1.49 -21.03 -15.47
N GLU A 71 0.76 -21.66 -16.39
CA GLU A 71 -0.31 -21.02 -17.17
C GLU A 71 -1.70 -21.07 -16.49
N ALA A 72 -1.76 -21.43 -15.21
CA ALA A 72 -3.01 -21.53 -14.48
C ALA A 72 -2.84 -21.22 -13.00
N LEU A 73 -3.91 -20.74 -12.39
CA LEU A 73 -4.05 -20.64 -10.94
C LEU A 73 -4.96 -21.75 -10.43
N GLN A 74 -4.48 -22.54 -9.48
CA GLN A 74 -5.22 -23.65 -8.89
C GLN A 74 -5.79 -23.26 -7.54
N CYS A 75 -7.11 -23.40 -7.38
CA CYS A 75 -7.77 -23.23 -6.08
C CYS A 75 -7.30 -24.28 -5.07
N GLN A 76 -6.94 -23.85 -3.86
CA GLN A 76 -6.44 -24.77 -2.82
C GLN A 76 -7.50 -25.75 -2.30
N TYR A 77 -8.81 -25.41 -2.43
CA TYR A 77 -9.86 -26.19 -1.77
C TYR A 77 -10.19 -27.48 -2.53
N HIS A 78 -10.55 -27.40 -3.81
CA HIS A 78 -10.91 -28.59 -4.61
C HIS A 78 -10.02 -28.75 -5.85
N GLY A 79 -8.92 -28.01 -5.95
CA GLY A 79 -7.94 -28.15 -7.01
C GLY A 79 -8.40 -27.68 -8.41
N TRP A 80 -9.53 -26.97 -8.53
CA TRP A 80 -9.95 -26.41 -9.82
C TRP A 80 -8.89 -25.50 -10.35
N GLN A 81 -8.57 -25.61 -11.64
CA GLN A 81 -7.56 -24.79 -12.30
C GLN A 81 -8.21 -23.83 -13.29
N PHE A 82 -7.74 -22.60 -13.29
CA PHE A 82 -8.23 -21.52 -14.15
C PHE A 82 -7.10 -20.99 -15.02
N SER A 83 -7.36 -20.89 -16.34
CA SER A 83 -6.37 -20.49 -17.33
C SER A 83 -6.02 -19.00 -17.23
N SER A 84 -4.75 -18.66 -17.44
CA SER A 84 -4.28 -17.29 -17.64
C SER A 84 -5.09 -16.56 -18.72
N GLY A 85 -5.18 -15.25 -18.61
CA GLY A 85 -5.93 -14.36 -19.49
C GLY A 85 -7.44 -14.47 -19.32
N SER A 86 -8.02 -15.60 -19.70
CA SER A 86 -9.47 -15.78 -19.75
C SER A 86 -10.14 -16.07 -18.40
N GLY A 87 -9.40 -16.54 -17.40
CA GLY A 87 -9.96 -17.03 -16.12
C GLY A 87 -10.84 -18.28 -16.29
N ALA A 88 -10.93 -18.88 -17.48
CA ALA A 88 -11.78 -20.03 -17.74
C ALA A 88 -11.31 -21.26 -16.97
N CYS A 89 -12.26 -22.04 -16.41
CA CYS A 89 -11.96 -23.31 -15.82
C CYS A 89 -11.42 -24.28 -16.88
N ARG A 90 -10.22 -24.83 -16.63
CA ARG A 90 -9.56 -25.76 -17.56
C ARG A 90 -9.46 -27.17 -17.04
N PHE A 91 -9.56 -27.39 -15.73
CA PHE A 91 -9.39 -28.69 -15.12
C PHE A 91 -10.11 -28.79 -13.78
N VAL A 92 -10.76 -29.93 -13.57
CA VAL A 92 -11.43 -30.31 -12.31
C VAL A 92 -10.90 -31.66 -11.87
N PRO A 93 -10.14 -31.79 -10.78
CA PRO A 93 -9.51 -33.04 -10.36
C PRO A 93 -10.48 -34.20 -10.11
N ALA A 94 -11.70 -33.91 -9.65
CA ALA A 94 -12.72 -34.90 -9.42
C ALA A 94 -13.27 -35.59 -10.73
N HIS A 95 -13.02 -34.90 -11.86
CA HIS A 95 -13.49 -35.37 -13.18
C HIS A 95 -12.39 -35.12 -14.23
N PRO A 96 -11.25 -35.85 -14.13
CA PRO A 96 -10.05 -35.51 -14.92
C PRO A 96 -10.26 -35.73 -16.42
N ASP A 97 -11.14 -36.67 -16.81
CA ASP A 97 -11.41 -37.06 -18.20
C ASP A 97 -12.63 -36.31 -18.78
N ALA A 98 -13.35 -35.54 -17.99
CA ALA A 98 -14.51 -34.78 -18.44
C ALA A 98 -14.10 -33.41 -18.94
N ALA A 99 -14.91 -32.84 -19.86
CA ALA A 99 -14.77 -31.44 -20.24
C ALA A 99 -14.95 -30.55 -19.02
N ALA A 100 -14.06 -29.56 -18.88
CA ALA A 100 -14.18 -28.59 -17.79
C ALA A 100 -15.49 -27.79 -17.91
N PRO A 101 -16.13 -27.43 -16.80
CA PRO A 101 -17.37 -26.66 -16.82
C PRO A 101 -17.15 -25.27 -17.45
N ALA A 102 -18.18 -24.78 -18.13
CA ALA A 102 -18.17 -23.46 -18.76
C ALA A 102 -18.34 -22.33 -17.70
N VAL A 103 -17.38 -22.24 -16.76
CA VAL A 103 -17.32 -21.21 -15.75
C VAL A 103 -15.95 -20.54 -15.79
N ALA A 104 -15.89 -19.26 -15.42
CA ALA A 104 -14.65 -18.51 -15.38
C ALA A 104 -14.59 -17.68 -14.10
N VAL A 105 -13.37 -17.37 -13.66
CA VAL A 105 -13.10 -16.31 -12.68
C VAL A 105 -13.32 -14.98 -13.38
N LYS A 106 -13.89 -14.00 -12.69
CA LYS A 106 -14.01 -12.64 -13.24
C LYS A 106 -12.62 -12.03 -13.36
N THR A 107 -12.30 -11.57 -14.57
CA THR A 107 -11.02 -10.94 -14.92
C THR A 107 -11.19 -9.44 -15.12
N TRP A 108 -10.12 -8.68 -14.91
CA TRP A 108 -10.07 -7.25 -15.09
C TRP A 108 -8.97 -6.88 -16.10
N PRO A 109 -9.10 -5.76 -16.82
CA PRO A 109 -8.07 -5.29 -17.73
C PRO A 109 -6.77 -5.01 -16.98
N VAL A 110 -5.65 -5.19 -17.67
CA VAL A 110 -4.31 -5.04 -17.09
C VAL A 110 -3.44 -4.26 -18.06
N GLU A 111 -2.78 -3.23 -17.53
CA GLU A 111 -1.73 -2.51 -18.23
C GLU A 111 -0.50 -2.34 -17.31
N VAL A 112 0.68 -2.16 -17.91
CA VAL A 112 1.92 -1.92 -17.17
C VAL A 112 2.47 -0.56 -17.56
N HIS A 113 2.47 0.37 -16.60
CA HIS A 113 3.02 1.71 -16.78
C HIS A 113 3.88 2.09 -15.58
N TYR A 114 4.99 2.77 -15.81
CA TYR A 114 5.89 3.31 -14.76
C TYR A 114 6.42 2.24 -13.79
N GLY A 115 6.44 0.97 -14.25
CA GLY A 115 6.85 -0.18 -13.43
C GLY A 115 5.79 -0.67 -12.43
N PHE A 116 4.56 -0.15 -12.51
CA PHE A 116 3.41 -0.66 -11.77
C PHE A 116 2.45 -1.41 -12.70
N LEU A 117 1.75 -2.37 -12.12
CA LEU A 117 0.62 -3.02 -12.75
C LEU A 117 -0.64 -2.24 -12.41
N TRP A 118 -1.40 -1.89 -13.45
CA TRP A 118 -2.62 -1.10 -13.36
C TRP A 118 -3.83 -1.91 -13.77
N THR A 119 -4.97 -1.58 -13.18
CA THR A 119 -6.27 -2.14 -13.54
C THR A 119 -7.37 -1.09 -13.47
N CYS A 120 -8.47 -1.39 -14.14
CA CYS A 120 -9.72 -0.62 -14.12
C CYS A 120 -10.87 -1.59 -13.84
N LEU A 121 -11.83 -1.20 -13.00
CA LEU A 121 -12.98 -2.07 -12.66
C LEU A 121 -14.20 -1.87 -13.57
N ALA A 122 -14.03 -1.18 -14.70
CA ALA A 122 -15.06 -0.98 -15.69
C ALA A 122 -15.57 -2.30 -16.29
N ALA A 123 -16.79 -2.32 -16.73
CA ALA A 123 -17.37 -3.46 -17.43
C ALA A 123 -16.64 -3.72 -18.78
N VAL A 124 -16.70 -4.97 -19.24
CA VAL A 124 -16.12 -5.33 -20.55
C VAL A 124 -16.75 -4.48 -21.65
N GLY A 125 -15.90 -3.84 -22.45
CA GLY A 125 -16.32 -2.92 -23.52
C GLY A 125 -16.49 -1.45 -23.09
N GLU A 126 -16.36 -1.15 -21.79
CA GLU A 126 -16.43 0.20 -21.23
C GLU A 126 -15.09 0.69 -20.67
N VAL A 127 -14.04 -0.11 -20.82
CA VAL A 127 -12.69 0.21 -20.32
C VAL A 127 -12.18 1.46 -21.05
N PRO A 128 -11.91 2.57 -20.35
CA PRO A 128 -11.35 3.76 -20.97
C PRO A 128 -9.88 3.53 -21.31
N PRO A 129 -9.31 4.28 -22.26
CA PRO A 129 -7.88 4.27 -22.49
C PRO A 129 -7.15 4.72 -21.21
N PHE A 130 -5.94 4.16 -21.00
CA PHE A 130 -5.09 4.64 -19.92
C PHE A 130 -4.73 6.11 -20.17
N ALA A 131 -4.88 6.93 -19.13
CA ALA A 131 -4.48 8.34 -19.16
C ALA A 131 -3.04 8.45 -18.63
N PRO A 132 -2.06 8.83 -19.46
CA PRO A 132 -0.68 8.99 -19.01
C PRO A 132 -0.54 10.03 -17.91
N ILE A 133 0.45 9.85 -17.04
CA ILE A 133 0.89 10.83 -16.06
C ILE A 133 2.13 11.50 -16.67
N GLU A 134 1.96 12.73 -17.19
CA GLU A 134 2.98 13.44 -17.97
C GLU A 134 4.33 13.51 -17.24
N GLU A 135 4.30 13.71 -15.94
CA GLU A 135 5.50 13.83 -15.09
C GLU A 135 6.33 12.53 -15.02
N LEU A 136 5.74 11.39 -15.38
CA LEU A 136 6.40 10.08 -15.40
C LEU A 136 6.77 9.62 -16.81
N GLU A 137 6.23 10.25 -17.86
CA GLU A 137 6.41 9.80 -19.25
C GLU A 137 7.86 9.92 -19.72
N ASP A 138 8.52 11.03 -19.44
CA ASP A 138 9.91 11.26 -19.88
C ASP A 138 10.86 10.21 -19.31
N ASP A 139 10.77 9.92 -18.03
CA ASP A 139 11.62 8.93 -17.35
C ASP A 139 11.25 7.49 -17.79
N ALA A 140 9.98 7.20 -17.99
CA ALA A 140 9.51 5.91 -18.50
C ALA A 140 10.01 5.67 -19.94
N SER A 141 10.00 6.69 -20.78
CA SER A 141 10.50 6.64 -22.15
C SER A 141 12.02 6.37 -22.19
N LEU A 142 12.79 7.02 -21.31
CA LEU A 142 14.22 6.75 -21.15
C LEU A 142 14.46 5.31 -20.67
N ALA A 143 13.70 4.84 -19.68
CA ALA A 143 13.84 3.50 -19.13
C ALA A 143 13.49 2.39 -20.15
N ALA A 144 12.55 2.64 -21.05
CA ALA A 144 12.11 1.72 -22.10
C ALA A 144 12.98 1.78 -23.37
N SER A 145 13.90 2.73 -23.48
CA SER A 145 14.76 2.90 -24.67
C SER A 145 15.61 1.66 -24.95
N GLU A 146 15.80 1.32 -26.21
CA GLU A 146 16.77 0.29 -26.63
C GLU A 146 18.21 0.75 -26.45
N ASP A 147 18.45 2.07 -26.44
CA ASP A 147 19.76 2.66 -26.19
C ASP A 147 20.17 2.53 -24.72
N ALA A 148 21.33 1.89 -24.47
CA ALA A 148 21.85 1.69 -23.13
C ALA A 148 22.18 3.01 -22.41
N ASP A 149 22.67 4.01 -23.18
CA ASP A 149 23.01 5.32 -22.63
C ASP A 149 21.73 6.09 -22.23
N ALA A 150 20.67 6.02 -23.03
CA ALA A 150 19.37 6.58 -22.68
C ALA A 150 18.77 5.90 -21.44
N ARG A 151 18.79 4.56 -21.34
CA ARG A 151 18.35 3.83 -20.13
C ARG A 151 19.13 4.22 -18.87
N SER A 152 20.42 4.52 -19.02
CA SER A 152 21.24 4.96 -17.88
C SER A 152 20.85 6.34 -17.35
N GLN A 153 20.09 7.12 -18.13
CA GLN A 153 19.57 8.44 -17.75
C GLN A 153 18.22 8.37 -17.03
N ALA A 154 17.51 7.25 -17.12
CA ALA A 154 16.30 7.03 -16.33
C ALA A 154 16.64 7.02 -14.82
N ARG A 155 16.10 7.98 -14.08
CA ARG A 155 16.52 8.29 -12.72
C ARG A 155 15.42 8.10 -11.68
N SER A 156 14.24 7.65 -12.10
CA SER A 156 13.14 7.37 -11.16
C SER A 156 13.48 6.25 -10.19
N VAL A 157 12.99 6.37 -8.98
CA VAL A 157 13.09 5.36 -7.94
C VAL A 157 11.70 5.01 -7.46
N ARG A 158 11.21 3.80 -7.78
CA ARG A 158 9.94 3.32 -7.24
C ARG A 158 10.06 3.11 -5.74
N LEU A 159 9.10 3.63 -5.02
CA LEU A 159 8.97 3.49 -3.58
C LEU A 159 8.17 2.22 -3.24
N ARG A 160 8.33 1.73 -2.04
CA ARG A 160 7.55 0.60 -1.59
C ARG A 160 6.13 1.03 -1.28
N THR A 161 5.17 0.22 -1.68
CA THR A 161 3.76 0.41 -1.37
C THR A 161 3.54 0.44 0.14
N VAL A 162 2.80 1.43 0.61
CA VAL A 162 2.44 1.59 2.03
C VAL A 162 0.94 1.40 2.18
N ALA A 163 0.53 0.49 3.06
CA ALA A 163 -0.86 0.37 3.48
C ALA A 163 -1.13 1.35 4.63
N ILE A 164 -2.22 2.10 4.55
CA ILE A 164 -2.64 3.12 5.51
C ILE A 164 -4.09 2.84 5.90
N GLU A 165 -4.37 2.69 7.19
CA GLU A 165 -5.74 2.53 7.70
C GLU A 165 -6.43 3.90 7.78
N ALA A 166 -6.68 4.49 6.60
CA ALA A 166 -7.39 5.74 6.41
C ALA A 166 -8.06 5.76 5.02
N PRO A 167 -9.15 6.54 4.84
CA PRO A 167 -9.80 6.71 3.54
C PRO A 167 -8.87 7.36 2.50
N GLY A 168 -9.02 6.98 1.21
CA GLY A 168 -8.18 7.48 0.12
C GLY A 168 -8.16 9.01 0.01
N GLU A 169 -9.31 9.65 0.17
CA GLU A 169 -9.42 11.12 0.14
C GLU A 169 -8.61 11.79 1.28
N ALA A 170 -8.62 11.18 2.47
CA ALA A 170 -7.84 11.70 3.60
C ALA A 170 -6.33 11.53 3.36
N VAL A 171 -5.91 10.39 2.78
CA VAL A 171 -4.53 10.16 2.39
C VAL A 171 -4.10 11.17 1.33
N GLN A 172 -4.88 11.37 0.27
CA GLN A 172 -4.59 12.33 -0.78
C GLN A 172 -4.48 13.76 -0.23
N HIS A 173 -5.38 14.15 0.65
CA HIS A 173 -5.33 15.47 1.29
C HIS A 173 -4.08 15.63 2.18
N ALA A 174 -3.73 14.62 2.95
CA ALA A 174 -2.56 14.67 3.83
C ALA A 174 -1.21 14.72 3.07
N LEU A 175 -1.18 14.27 1.81
CA LEU A 175 0.00 14.39 0.95
C LEU A 175 0.39 15.85 0.70
N ALA A 176 -0.53 16.80 0.80
CA ALA A 176 -0.21 18.23 0.72
C ALA A 176 0.77 18.70 1.81
N GLY A 177 0.83 18.00 2.94
CA GLY A 177 1.79 18.22 4.01
C GLY A 177 3.09 17.42 3.88
N TYR A 178 3.27 16.62 2.82
CA TYR A 178 4.49 15.85 2.61
C TYR A 178 5.70 16.78 2.40
N CYS A 179 6.81 16.45 3.06
CA CYS A 179 8.02 17.24 3.03
C CYS A 179 9.25 16.34 2.81
N PHE A 180 10.20 16.81 2.03
CA PHE A 180 11.48 16.13 1.79
C PHE A 180 12.45 16.30 2.96
N ASP A 181 12.32 17.36 3.79
CA ASP A 181 13.24 17.62 4.89
C ASP A 181 13.00 16.69 6.09
N HIS A 182 14.10 16.31 6.75
CA HIS A 182 14.11 15.32 7.84
C HIS A 182 13.53 15.81 9.17
N ALA A 183 13.46 17.11 9.38
CA ALA A 183 13.34 17.64 10.73
C ALA A 183 11.91 17.72 11.27
N ARG A 184 10.88 17.92 10.43
CA ARG A 184 9.52 18.20 10.90
C ARG A 184 8.47 17.82 9.85
N PHE A 185 8.03 16.60 9.88
CA PHE A 185 6.82 16.25 9.17
C PHE A 185 5.61 16.57 10.07
N ASP A 186 4.80 17.50 9.63
CA ASP A 186 3.46 17.73 10.18
C ASP A 186 2.49 17.72 8.98
N PRO A 187 1.63 16.70 8.86
CA PRO A 187 0.71 16.60 7.73
C PRO A 187 -0.30 17.76 7.64
N TRP A 188 -0.31 18.64 8.65
CA TRP A 188 -1.24 19.77 8.74
C TRP A 188 -0.55 21.14 8.65
N GLN A 189 0.77 21.18 8.55
CA GLN A 189 1.54 22.44 8.40
C GLN A 189 2.08 22.56 6.98
N ALA A 190 2.13 23.82 6.48
CA ALA A 190 2.75 24.09 5.20
C ALA A 190 4.23 23.68 5.22
N SER A 191 4.57 22.77 4.35
CA SER A 191 5.95 22.35 4.10
C SER A 191 6.59 23.24 3.04
N GLY A 192 7.90 23.26 2.93
CA GLY A 192 8.61 23.88 1.81
C GLY A 192 8.38 23.20 0.46
N CYS A 193 7.24 22.51 0.30
CA CYS A 193 6.85 21.75 -0.88
C CYS A 193 5.51 22.24 -1.40
N VAL A 194 5.23 21.97 -2.68
CA VAL A 194 3.94 22.20 -3.32
C VAL A 194 3.38 20.88 -3.83
N ALA A 195 2.10 20.66 -3.60
CA ALA A 195 1.38 19.48 -4.07
C ALA A 195 0.51 19.86 -5.29
N PHE A 196 0.52 19.01 -6.31
CA PHE A 196 -0.28 19.15 -7.53
C PHE A 196 -1.05 17.85 -7.79
N ASP A 197 -2.34 17.94 -8.09
CA ASP A 197 -3.08 16.82 -8.64
C ASP A 197 -2.68 16.63 -10.12
N VAL A 198 -2.00 15.52 -10.43
CA VAL A 198 -1.51 15.22 -11.79
C VAL A 198 -2.39 14.20 -12.52
N ALA A 199 -3.20 13.46 -11.77
CA ALA A 199 -4.24 12.59 -12.28
C ALA A 199 -5.32 12.38 -11.19
N PRO A 200 -6.49 11.78 -11.48
CA PRO A 200 -7.59 11.65 -10.52
C PRO A 200 -7.22 11.04 -9.16
N HIS A 201 -6.22 10.16 -9.15
CA HIS A 201 -5.74 9.49 -7.93
C HIS A 201 -4.22 9.58 -7.80
N ALA A 202 -3.61 10.61 -8.38
CA ALA A 202 -2.17 10.82 -8.34
C ALA A 202 -1.85 12.28 -7.97
N VAL A 203 -0.93 12.42 -7.02
CA VAL A 203 -0.46 13.71 -6.50
C VAL A 203 1.05 13.77 -6.68
N MET A 204 1.53 14.83 -7.31
CA MET A 204 2.95 15.15 -7.37
C MET A 204 3.30 16.12 -6.25
N ILE A 205 4.39 15.86 -5.56
CA ILE A 205 4.99 16.76 -4.59
C ILE A 205 6.32 17.25 -5.14
N GLU A 206 6.51 18.55 -5.18
CA GLU A 206 7.73 19.20 -5.63
C GLU A 206 8.32 20.06 -4.51
N GLN A 207 9.64 20.00 -4.32
CA GLN A 207 10.33 20.84 -3.34
C GLN A 207 10.57 22.22 -3.94
N LEU A 208 10.15 23.28 -3.23
CA LEU A 208 10.21 24.66 -3.71
C LEU A 208 11.63 25.16 -3.98
N ASP A 209 12.59 24.73 -3.16
CA ASP A 209 13.99 25.15 -3.26
C ASP A 209 14.81 24.27 -4.23
N ASP A 210 14.27 23.14 -4.65
CA ASP A 210 14.91 22.19 -5.55
C ASP A 210 13.88 21.42 -6.40
N ALA A 211 13.41 22.04 -7.47
CA ALA A 211 12.44 21.48 -8.40
C ALA A 211 12.93 20.18 -9.10
N ALA A 212 14.20 19.81 -8.95
CA ALA A 212 14.69 18.53 -9.41
C ALA A 212 14.27 17.37 -8.49
N GLN A 213 13.86 17.65 -7.25
CA GLN A 213 13.35 16.66 -6.31
C GLN A 213 11.82 16.67 -6.34
N ARG A 214 11.26 15.64 -6.96
CA ARG A 214 9.82 15.45 -7.08
C ARG A 214 9.46 14.02 -6.68
N VAL A 215 8.27 13.83 -6.20
CA VAL A 215 7.70 12.49 -5.97
C VAL A 215 6.25 12.47 -6.43
N VAL A 216 5.89 11.47 -7.22
CA VAL A 216 4.51 11.22 -7.62
C VAL A 216 3.97 10.09 -6.76
N PHE A 217 2.87 10.34 -6.09
CA PHE A 217 2.13 9.35 -5.32
C PHE A 217 0.86 8.97 -6.04
N VAL A 218 0.59 7.66 -6.12
CA VAL A 218 -0.66 7.12 -6.67
C VAL A 218 -1.43 6.46 -5.54
N VAL A 219 -2.67 6.89 -5.37
CA VAL A 219 -3.58 6.47 -4.29
C VAL A 219 -4.46 5.34 -4.81
N GLN A 220 -4.40 4.18 -4.16
CA GLN A 220 -5.27 3.02 -4.42
C GLN A 220 -6.25 2.87 -3.26
N PRO A 221 -7.53 3.30 -3.39
CA PRO A 221 -8.55 3.06 -2.39
C PRO A 221 -8.84 1.56 -2.29
N ALA A 222 -8.57 0.93 -1.14
CA ALA A 222 -8.76 -0.51 -0.98
C ALA A 222 -10.21 -0.80 -0.57
N ARG A 223 -10.56 -0.47 0.64
CA ARG A 223 -11.92 -0.54 1.22
C ARG A 223 -12.19 0.70 2.05
N ALA A 224 -13.40 0.82 2.58
CA ALA A 224 -13.69 1.89 3.52
C ALA A 224 -12.65 1.91 4.66
N GLY A 225 -11.99 3.06 4.84
CA GLY A 225 -10.97 3.24 5.87
C GLY A 225 -9.61 2.59 5.58
N ARG A 226 -9.33 2.10 4.36
CA ARG A 226 -8.01 1.56 4.00
C ARG A 226 -7.57 1.97 2.61
N THR A 227 -6.31 2.35 2.49
CA THR A 227 -5.69 2.82 1.25
C THR A 227 -4.30 2.20 1.09
N TYR A 228 -3.92 1.87 -0.15
CA TYR A 228 -2.54 1.62 -0.50
C TYR A 228 -1.99 2.85 -1.22
N LEU A 229 -0.76 3.23 -0.88
CA LEU A 229 -0.06 4.36 -1.46
C LEU A 229 1.19 3.86 -2.19
N HIS A 230 1.23 4.09 -3.49
CA HIS A 230 2.39 3.83 -4.34
C HIS A 230 3.13 5.12 -4.61
N GLY A 231 4.44 5.06 -4.87
CA GLY A 231 5.19 6.27 -5.13
C GLY A 231 6.37 6.06 -6.09
N VAL A 232 6.68 7.13 -6.82
CA VAL A 232 7.85 7.22 -7.69
C VAL A 232 8.57 8.52 -7.37
N ALA A 233 9.78 8.43 -6.83
CA ALA A 233 10.66 9.59 -6.66
C ALA A 233 11.37 9.89 -7.97
N LEU A 234 11.29 11.14 -8.41
CA LEU A 234 11.93 11.67 -9.61
C LEU A 234 13.06 12.63 -9.20
N GLY A 235 14.20 12.46 -9.77
CA GLY A 235 15.35 13.31 -9.47
C GLY A 235 16.66 12.78 -10.08
N PRO A 236 17.74 13.53 -9.98
CA PRO A 236 19.04 13.17 -10.53
C PRO A 236 19.76 12.11 -9.66
N PHE A 237 19.08 11.01 -9.32
CA PHE A 237 19.61 9.98 -8.42
C PHE A 237 20.61 9.06 -9.16
N ALA A 238 21.82 8.90 -8.62
CA ALA A 238 22.72 7.88 -9.08
C ALA A 238 22.25 6.48 -8.68
N ALA A 239 22.65 5.45 -9.42
CA ALA A 239 22.25 4.07 -9.13
C ALA A 239 22.59 3.63 -7.69
N ALA A 240 23.72 4.10 -7.14
CA ALA A 240 24.13 3.84 -5.75
C ALA A 240 23.24 4.51 -4.70
N GLU A 241 22.49 5.55 -5.07
CA GLU A 241 21.66 6.32 -4.16
C GLU A 241 20.23 5.76 -4.04
N ARG A 242 19.83 4.88 -4.96
CA ARG A 242 18.44 4.36 -5.01
C ARG A 242 17.94 3.83 -3.67
N LEU A 243 18.77 3.10 -2.95
CA LEU A 243 18.39 2.54 -1.66
C LEU A 243 18.25 3.62 -0.58
N SER A 244 19.09 4.65 -0.59
CA SER A 244 19.00 5.77 0.35
C SER A 244 17.74 6.61 0.07
N VAL A 245 17.41 6.83 -1.21
CA VAL A 245 16.17 7.50 -1.63
C VAL A 245 14.95 6.71 -1.16
N GLN A 246 14.92 5.41 -1.39
CA GLN A 246 13.82 4.56 -0.91
C GLN A 246 13.66 4.62 0.60
N ARG A 247 14.76 4.51 1.36
CA ARG A 247 14.72 4.59 2.84
C ARG A 247 14.21 5.95 3.31
N HIS A 248 14.69 7.01 2.70
CA HIS A 248 14.28 8.38 3.03
C HIS A 248 12.76 8.55 2.87
N HIS A 249 12.22 8.28 1.70
CA HIS A 249 10.78 8.39 1.45
C HIS A 249 9.97 7.41 2.30
N GLN A 250 10.46 6.19 2.53
CA GLN A 250 9.79 5.22 3.38
C GLN A 250 9.62 5.72 4.81
N GLN A 251 10.64 6.35 5.39
CA GLN A 251 10.54 6.95 6.72
C GLN A 251 9.46 8.04 6.77
N ARG A 252 9.39 8.89 5.73
CA ARG A 252 8.36 9.92 5.62
C ARG A 252 6.96 9.35 5.51
N LEU A 253 6.79 8.34 4.65
CA LEU A 253 5.51 7.65 4.47
C LEU A 253 5.05 6.94 5.75
N ASN A 254 5.96 6.44 6.56
CA ASN A 254 5.60 5.85 7.84
C ASN A 254 5.09 6.90 8.84
N VAL A 255 5.72 8.08 8.89
CA VAL A 255 5.25 9.20 9.73
C VAL A 255 3.87 9.66 9.27
N LEU A 256 3.65 9.80 7.95
CA LEU A 256 2.34 10.12 7.37
C LEU A 256 1.28 9.08 7.77
N ARG A 257 1.60 7.80 7.61
CA ARG A 257 0.72 6.70 7.98
C ARG A 257 0.37 6.77 9.46
N ASP A 258 1.37 6.84 10.34
CA ASP A 258 1.15 6.84 11.79
C ASP A 258 0.28 8.02 12.24
N ALA A 259 0.47 9.20 11.66
CA ALA A 259 -0.34 10.38 11.95
C ALA A 259 -1.81 10.20 11.51
N LEU A 260 -2.03 9.67 10.31
CA LEU A 260 -3.38 9.41 9.79
C LEU A 260 -4.09 8.31 10.59
N GLU A 261 -3.44 7.18 10.81
CA GLU A 261 -4.02 6.06 11.56
C GLU A 261 -4.36 6.47 12.99
N GLN A 262 -3.52 7.24 13.66
CA GLN A 262 -3.81 7.77 14.99
C GLN A 262 -5.06 8.69 14.98
N GLN A 263 -5.20 9.53 13.97
CA GLN A 263 -6.35 10.42 13.84
C GLN A 263 -7.66 9.64 13.63
N PHE A 264 -7.64 8.60 12.79
CA PHE A 264 -8.83 7.81 12.49
C PHE A 264 -9.18 6.83 13.62
N ASP A 265 -8.20 6.24 14.31
CA ASP A 265 -8.43 5.42 15.51
C ASP A 265 -9.10 6.25 16.63
N GLN A 266 -8.68 7.49 16.85
CA GLN A 266 -9.28 8.38 17.84
C GLN A 266 -10.73 8.74 17.50
N ARG A 267 -11.05 8.95 16.22
CA ARG A 267 -12.43 9.22 15.77
C ARG A 267 -13.36 8.01 15.96
N GLU A 268 -12.90 6.82 15.64
CA GLU A 268 -13.66 5.59 15.84
C GLU A 268 -13.93 5.36 17.32
N ALA A 269 -12.97 5.62 18.20
CA ALA A 269 -13.14 5.55 19.64
C ALA A 269 -14.20 6.54 20.14
N LEU A 270 -14.18 7.80 19.68
CA LEU A 270 -15.15 8.83 20.06
C LEU A 270 -16.57 8.53 19.52
N SER A 271 -16.68 7.97 18.32
CA SER A 271 -17.99 7.58 17.77
C SER A 271 -18.61 6.38 18.49
N SER A 272 -17.79 5.48 19.04
CA SER A 272 -18.26 4.31 19.81
C SER A 272 -18.74 4.68 21.22
N GLU A 273 -18.37 5.83 21.75
CA GLU A 273 -18.80 6.33 23.07
C GLU A 273 -20.14 7.11 23.03
N GLY A 274 -20.80 7.16 21.88
CA GLY A 274 -22.16 7.74 21.76
C GLY A 274 -22.21 9.26 21.87
N LEU A 275 -21.11 9.98 21.64
CA LEU A 275 -21.15 11.43 21.47
C LEU A 275 -21.85 11.78 20.14
N PRO A 276 -22.75 12.80 20.14
CA PRO A 276 -23.44 13.20 18.93
C PRO A 276 -22.46 13.64 17.85
N ASP A 277 -22.81 13.37 16.58
CA ASP A 277 -22.12 13.80 15.38
C ASP A 277 -21.57 15.23 15.51
N LEU A 278 -20.37 15.37 16.01
CA LEU A 278 -19.69 16.63 16.07
C LEU A 278 -19.02 16.87 14.72
N LEU A 279 -19.79 17.58 13.89
CA LEU A 279 -19.41 18.33 12.69
C LEU A 279 -18.82 17.51 11.52
N PRO A 280 -19.39 17.66 10.33
CA PRO A 280 -18.72 17.24 9.11
C PRO A 280 -17.35 17.88 9.07
N LEU A 281 -16.34 17.12 8.64
CA LEU A 281 -15.06 17.69 8.21
C LEU A 281 -15.38 18.96 7.41
N CYS A 282 -14.94 20.11 7.88
CA CYS A 282 -14.75 21.24 6.98
C CYS A 282 -13.70 20.83 5.97
N VAL A 283 -14.14 20.21 4.89
CA VAL A 283 -13.38 20.19 3.65
C VAL A 283 -13.36 21.65 3.23
N PRO A 284 -12.21 22.33 3.18
CA PRO A 284 -12.17 23.67 2.64
C PRO A 284 -12.60 23.55 1.18
N GLN A 285 -13.78 24.03 0.86
CA GLN A 285 -14.16 24.27 -0.52
C GLN A 285 -13.18 25.30 -1.05
N THR A 286 -12.42 24.89 -2.09
CA THR A 286 -11.57 25.74 -2.94
C THR A 286 -10.64 26.69 -2.18
N LEU A 287 -9.36 26.36 -2.16
CA LEU A 287 -8.29 27.25 -1.72
C LEU A 287 -8.24 28.50 -2.60
N SER A 288 -8.87 29.57 -2.12
CA SER A 288 -8.42 30.91 -2.45
C SER A 288 -7.13 31.17 -1.68
N PRO A 289 -6.13 31.88 -2.24
CA PRO A 289 -4.85 32.09 -1.58
C PRO A 289 -5.04 32.83 -0.25
N VAL A 290 -4.71 32.16 0.85
CA VAL A 290 -4.77 32.74 2.18
C VAL A 290 -3.58 33.69 2.36
N GLN A 291 -3.86 34.95 2.60
CA GLN A 291 -2.86 35.91 3.03
C GLN A 291 -2.31 35.57 4.43
N PRO A 292 -1.02 35.74 4.70
CA PRO A 292 -0.42 35.35 5.97
C PRO A 292 -0.93 36.27 7.10
N VAL A 293 -1.60 35.66 8.09
CA VAL A 293 -1.96 36.35 9.34
C VAL A 293 -0.77 36.20 10.30
N MET A 294 -0.17 37.37 10.62
CA MET A 294 0.87 37.47 11.66
C MET A 294 0.26 37.23 13.04
N LEU A 295 0.54 36.09 13.65
CA LEU A 295 0.25 35.84 15.06
C LEU A 295 1.46 36.19 15.93
N GLN A 296 1.25 37.19 16.82
CA GLN A 296 2.23 37.61 17.81
C GLN A 296 2.48 36.50 18.83
N ARG A 297 3.76 36.17 19.03
CA ARG A 297 4.24 35.23 20.04
C ARG A 297 4.06 35.81 21.44
N SER A 298 3.33 35.15 22.32
CA SER A 298 3.47 35.25 23.75
C SER A 298 4.45 34.21 24.28
N VAL A 299 5.53 34.70 24.87
CA VAL A 299 6.61 33.87 25.45
C VAL A 299 6.18 33.40 26.83
N SER A 300 5.99 32.10 27.04
CA SER A 300 5.89 31.50 28.37
C SER A 300 7.16 30.68 28.64
N LYS A 301 7.79 30.92 29.80
CA LYS A 301 9.02 30.28 30.24
C LYS A 301 8.82 28.76 30.53
N PRO A 302 9.83 27.91 30.29
CA PRO A 302 9.73 26.50 30.62
C PRO A 302 9.98 26.27 32.12
N VAL A 303 9.08 25.47 32.72
CA VAL A 303 9.28 24.87 34.04
C VAL A 303 10.10 23.59 33.86
N GLY A 304 11.18 23.45 34.65
CA GLY A 304 12.11 22.35 34.57
C GLY A 304 11.50 21.00 34.94
N ALA A 305 11.83 19.97 34.15
CA ALA A 305 11.57 18.58 34.47
C ALA A 305 12.75 17.95 35.23
N PRO A 306 12.50 17.10 36.23
CA PRO A 306 13.57 16.40 36.94
C PRO A 306 14.14 15.27 36.09
N GLY A 307 15.49 15.16 36.12
CA GLY A 307 16.24 14.14 35.42
C GLY A 307 15.94 12.73 35.93
N LEU A 308 15.71 11.83 34.99
CA LEU A 308 15.78 10.39 35.24
C LEU A 308 17.13 9.86 34.75
N ALA A 309 17.82 9.23 35.67
CA ALA A 309 19.12 8.61 35.46
C ALA A 309 19.05 7.49 34.44
N GLY A 310 20.01 7.48 33.50
CA GLY A 310 20.15 6.45 32.49
C GLY A 310 20.52 5.09 33.11
N GLU A 311 19.63 4.12 32.96
CA GLU A 311 19.98 2.72 33.12
C GLU A 311 20.69 2.23 31.85
N LYS A 312 21.92 1.77 32.04
CA LYS A 312 22.70 1.08 31.01
C LYS A 312 22.02 -0.24 30.71
N ARG A 313 21.44 -0.36 29.49
CA ARG A 313 20.99 -1.64 28.95
C ARG A 313 22.21 -2.54 28.71
N SER A 314 22.22 -3.70 29.34
CA SER A 314 23.13 -4.81 29.02
C SER A 314 22.85 -5.31 27.58
N PRO A 315 23.88 -5.77 26.85
CA PRO A 315 23.66 -6.36 25.52
C PRO A 315 22.82 -7.62 25.67
N VAL A 316 21.73 -7.67 24.91
CA VAL A 316 20.85 -8.85 24.79
C VAL A 316 21.61 -9.90 23.98
N ASP A 317 21.74 -11.08 24.55
CA ASP A 317 22.33 -12.26 23.92
C ASP A 317 21.48 -12.65 22.68
N PRO A 318 22.03 -12.67 21.46
CA PRO A 318 21.25 -12.95 20.25
C PRO A 318 20.70 -14.37 20.18
N ASP A 319 21.15 -15.29 21.03
CA ASP A 319 20.72 -16.70 21.01
C ASP A 319 19.62 -17.04 22.03
N ALA A 320 19.16 -16.08 22.84
CA ALA A 320 18.26 -16.36 23.97
C ALA A 320 16.74 -16.36 23.65
N ALA A 321 16.31 -16.24 22.40
CA ALA A 321 14.91 -15.85 22.11
C ALA A 321 14.11 -16.73 21.16
N ASP A 322 14.44 -18.00 20.97
CA ASP A 322 13.62 -18.92 20.13
C ASP A 322 12.56 -19.74 20.91
N GLY A 323 12.12 -19.24 22.06
CA GLY A 323 11.06 -19.89 22.85
C GLY A 323 9.64 -19.62 22.29
N ALA A 324 8.75 -20.61 22.49
CA ALA A 324 7.32 -20.38 22.23
C ALA A 324 6.74 -19.35 23.22
N PHE A 325 5.82 -18.50 22.77
CA PHE A 325 5.16 -17.49 23.59
C PHE A 325 3.68 -17.33 23.23
N ASP A 326 2.93 -16.69 24.09
CA ASP A 326 1.52 -16.38 23.87
C ASP A 326 1.36 -14.95 23.34
N LEU A 327 0.64 -14.81 22.21
CA LEU A 327 0.29 -13.55 21.54
C LEU A 327 -1.16 -13.20 21.81
N TYR A 328 -1.42 -12.14 22.58
CA TYR A 328 -2.77 -11.63 22.79
C TYR A 328 -3.14 -10.56 21.75
N LEU A 329 -4.23 -10.76 21.05
CA LEU A 329 -4.76 -9.84 20.05
C LEU A 329 -5.87 -8.99 20.67
N SER A 330 -5.60 -7.72 20.97
CA SER A 330 -6.51 -6.85 21.71
C SER A 330 -7.84 -6.59 20.99
N ARG A 331 -7.84 -6.39 19.68
CA ARG A 331 -9.07 -6.13 18.89
C ARG A 331 -10.00 -7.36 18.84
N SER A 332 -9.46 -8.55 18.63
CA SER A 332 -10.25 -9.80 18.55
C SER A 332 -10.41 -10.52 19.88
N ARG A 333 -9.74 -10.05 20.95
CA ARG A 333 -9.68 -10.68 22.30
C ARG A 333 -9.30 -12.15 22.25
N ARG A 334 -8.40 -12.52 21.34
CA ARG A 334 -7.92 -13.90 21.15
C ARG A 334 -6.47 -14.02 21.58
N THR A 335 -6.15 -15.13 22.24
CA THR A 335 -4.76 -15.53 22.51
C THR A 335 -4.35 -16.61 21.53
N LEU A 336 -3.21 -16.43 20.88
CA LEU A 336 -2.61 -17.38 19.95
C LEU A 336 -1.26 -17.83 20.50
N LYS A 337 -0.94 -19.10 20.32
CA LYS A 337 0.37 -19.64 20.71
C LYS A 337 1.32 -19.53 19.53
N VAL A 338 2.39 -18.79 19.69
CA VAL A 338 3.48 -18.69 18.72
C VAL A 338 4.50 -19.76 19.04
N ALA A 339 4.70 -20.70 18.14
CA ALA A 339 5.67 -21.79 18.34
C ALA A 339 7.10 -21.26 18.18
N ALA A 340 8.05 -21.94 18.80
CA ALA A 340 9.46 -21.63 18.64
C ALA A 340 9.88 -21.63 17.16
N GLY A 341 10.64 -20.62 16.73
CA GLY A 341 11.08 -20.49 15.34
C GLY A 341 10.01 -20.02 14.34
N VAL A 342 8.77 -19.76 14.78
CA VAL A 342 7.67 -19.29 13.91
C VAL A 342 7.49 -17.78 14.13
N THR A 343 7.33 -17.02 13.04
CA THR A 343 7.08 -15.57 13.16
C THR A 343 5.64 -15.27 13.60
N VAL A 344 5.44 -14.10 14.21
CA VAL A 344 4.10 -13.60 14.55
C VAL A 344 3.21 -13.54 13.29
N LEU A 345 3.74 -13.03 12.18
CA LEU A 345 3.01 -12.94 10.90
C LEU A 345 2.53 -14.31 10.42
N GLN A 346 3.40 -15.31 10.46
CA GLN A 346 3.07 -16.67 10.05
C GLN A 346 2.03 -17.33 10.97
N THR A 347 2.12 -17.06 12.28
CA THR A 347 1.12 -17.51 13.25
C THR A 347 -0.24 -16.90 12.99
N LEU A 348 -0.32 -15.59 12.74
CA LEU A 348 -1.57 -14.89 12.43
C LEU A 348 -2.23 -15.47 11.17
N ARG A 349 -1.46 -15.70 10.12
CA ARG A 349 -1.95 -16.33 8.87
C ARG A 349 -2.47 -17.75 9.10
N ASN A 350 -1.73 -18.57 9.85
CA ASN A 350 -2.14 -19.95 10.15
C ASN A 350 -3.48 -19.99 10.91
N HIS A 351 -3.82 -18.93 11.62
CA HIS A 351 -5.09 -18.78 12.33
C HIS A 351 -6.16 -18.01 11.54
N GLY A 352 -5.93 -17.75 10.25
CA GLY A 352 -6.86 -17.07 9.36
C GLY A 352 -7.04 -15.59 9.66
N ILE A 353 -6.05 -14.97 10.33
CA ILE A 353 -6.04 -13.53 10.61
C ILE A 353 -5.24 -12.87 9.50
N ASP A 354 -5.94 -12.07 8.70
CA ASP A 354 -5.35 -11.33 7.59
C ASP A 354 -4.55 -10.15 8.12
N VAL A 355 -3.26 -10.15 7.84
CA VAL A 355 -2.34 -9.06 8.18
C VAL A 355 -1.74 -8.57 6.87
N PRO A 356 -1.81 -7.26 6.60
CA PRO A 356 -1.13 -6.69 5.45
C PRO A 356 0.33 -7.09 5.44
N SER A 357 0.79 -7.69 4.37
CA SER A 357 2.20 -8.06 4.23
C SER A 357 2.62 -7.97 2.77
N SER A 358 3.88 -7.63 2.55
CA SER A 358 4.46 -7.53 1.21
C SER A 358 5.76 -8.32 1.13
N CYS A 359 6.87 -7.82 1.65
CA CYS A 359 8.18 -8.45 1.51
C CYS A 359 8.41 -9.69 2.40
N GLU A 360 7.71 -9.82 3.51
CA GLU A 360 7.86 -10.86 4.55
C GLU A 360 9.28 -11.03 5.13
N GLN A 361 10.16 -10.09 4.81
CA GLN A 361 11.59 -10.08 5.18
C GLN A 361 11.93 -8.97 6.19
N GLY A 362 10.93 -8.33 6.80
CA GLY A 362 11.14 -7.26 7.77
C GLY A 362 11.66 -5.94 7.19
N VAL A 363 11.62 -5.74 5.87
CA VAL A 363 12.24 -4.58 5.22
C VAL A 363 11.24 -3.49 4.82
N CYS A 364 9.97 -3.85 4.50
CA CYS A 364 9.00 -2.88 3.92
C CYS A 364 8.05 -2.24 4.94
N GLY A 365 7.95 -2.78 6.16
CA GLY A 365 7.05 -2.27 7.20
C GLY A 365 5.56 -2.49 6.95
N THR A 366 5.15 -3.12 5.84
CA THR A 366 3.73 -3.34 5.50
C THR A 366 3.00 -4.19 6.56
N CYS A 367 3.68 -5.16 7.19
CA CYS A 367 3.14 -6.01 8.24
C CYS A 367 3.36 -5.46 9.65
N ARG A 368 3.73 -4.20 9.78
CA ARG A 368 3.97 -3.56 11.09
C ARG A 368 2.70 -3.63 11.94
N THR A 369 2.86 -4.07 13.18
CA THR A 369 1.77 -4.19 14.15
C THR A 369 2.19 -3.50 15.44
N ARG A 370 1.28 -2.74 16.05
CA ARG A 370 1.54 -2.07 17.32
C ARG A 370 1.61 -3.09 18.45
N VAL A 371 2.71 -3.10 19.19
CA VAL A 371 2.85 -3.85 20.45
C VAL A 371 2.34 -2.97 21.59
N ILE A 372 1.31 -3.47 22.30
CA ILE A 372 0.69 -2.76 23.42
C ILE A 372 1.45 -3.08 24.70
N GLU A 373 1.87 -4.34 24.86
CA GLU A 373 2.58 -4.84 26.04
C GLU A 373 3.56 -5.93 25.62
N GLY A 374 4.72 -6.00 26.28
CA GLY A 374 5.78 -6.96 26.00
C GLY A 374 6.99 -6.36 25.28
N THR A 375 8.06 -7.14 25.18
CA THR A 375 9.31 -6.73 24.52
C THR A 375 9.57 -7.64 23.33
N PRO A 376 9.17 -7.23 22.10
CA PRO A 376 9.40 -8.03 20.90
C PRO A 376 10.88 -8.03 20.52
N LEU A 377 11.36 -9.15 20.01
CA LEU A 377 12.65 -9.24 19.36
C LEU A 377 12.47 -8.82 17.89
N HIS A 378 13.03 -7.69 17.52
CA HIS A 378 13.04 -7.20 16.16
C HIS A 378 14.19 -7.82 15.37
N ARG A 379 13.86 -8.55 14.29
CA ARG A 379 14.81 -9.09 13.30
C ARG A 379 14.59 -8.43 11.94
N ASP A 380 14.07 -7.22 11.95
CA ASP A 380 13.76 -6.47 10.73
C ASP A 380 14.75 -5.29 10.57
N ASP A 381 15.00 -4.93 9.32
CA ASP A 381 15.83 -3.77 8.97
C ASP A 381 15.02 -2.47 8.99
N PHE A 382 13.72 -2.54 9.32
CA PHE A 382 12.77 -1.44 9.22
C PHE A 382 12.59 -0.68 10.53
N LEU A 383 12.51 -1.40 11.66
CA LEU A 383 12.45 -0.82 12.98
C LEU A 383 13.87 -0.79 13.53
N THR A 384 14.54 0.35 13.38
CA THR A 384 15.81 0.58 14.08
C THR A 384 15.56 0.63 15.58
N PRO A 385 16.50 0.09 16.40
CA PRO A 385 16.38 0.10 17.86
C PRO A 385 16.36 1.52 18.44
#